data_2c96606bd053776803f9b55cfa8d0931
#
_entry.id   2c96606bd053776803f9b55cfa8d0931
#
_cell.length_a   1.000
_cell.length_b   1.000
_cell.length_c   1.000
_cell.angle_alpha   90.00
_cell.angle_beta   90.00
_cell.angle_gamma   90.00
#
_symmetry.space_group_name_H-M   'P 1'
#
loop_
_entity.id
_entity.type
_entity.pdbx_description
1 polymer ?
#
loop_
_entity_poly.entity_id
_entity_poly.type
_entity_poly.pdbx_seq_one_letter_code
_entity_poly.pdbx_strand_id
1 'polypeptide(L)'
;MKIPKEKIIIFIFLFISVASFFGFGLYHLTKFETTDEHLWKFGRIKQYWQSIENKDWKKTYINDKPGVTIALFSGIGLLSEPKPELKKSDISQTESINFVFRFPVLFLATLSLPLFFWLIRKAFDSDWLALFATMFIALNPILIGITQIINPDSYLWIFGGLSVFAYLAYLGQKEKKFLLMTGIFTGFALLSKYTAIILFVLYGLFLLSKIIFKSDDEKNKLSYQLLLKEILNLFLIFLVSIAIFVFFIPAIFVEPAYLTKGVAQFFERGNLTGFVILSFFMLGIIAYYRKKFFDAMEKFFSKHKNKILIAICSLFALLILILLIDVWTGQKLIPFDSLRDMAYAQEPKKFNFGKMLDNDGFLERNIKLYSLEAYPFIFSLAPLSFLLIMFLVGKAIFKKIKNRPSIVLFSVLTFSLIYFLMTVAVRVVANVRYSLILQFLFSFLAAIALMELLESLKLKEKKHLILSAFFVFAVSFYSLWSIRPFYFSYESPLLPKKFTINSTWGSGFYEAAQYLNSKPNPEKLVIYSNSATICPFFKGKCLDSRKIDPNVVKPDYFILSKRGELKEKNRFIFTNFDFQGKPASWYFYNIENNYEWAIFIGDRQENYVKIVKFEE
;
A
#
# COMPACT_ATOMS: atom_id res chain seq x y z
N MET A 1 -24.46 -9.00 -34.50
CA MET A 1 -23.41 -9.92 -33.98
C MET A 1 -23.79 -10.37 -32.58
N LYS A 2 -24.16 -11.65 -32.37
CA LYS A 2 -24.56 -12.14 -31.01
C LYS A 2 -23.32 -12.28 -30.13
N ILE A 3 -23.28 -11.57 -29.03
CA ILE A 3 -22.20 -11.69 -28.04
C ILE A 3 -22.23 -13.12 -27.46
N PRO A 4 -21.12 -13.86 -27.44
CA PRO A 4 -21.06 -15.19 -26.83
C PRO A 4 -21.50 -15.15 -25.36
N LYS A 5 -22.35 -16.11 -24.92
CA LYS A 5 -22.88 -16.19 -23.55
C LYS A 5 -21.77 -16.10 -22.47
N GLU A 6 -20.61 -16.67 -22.73
CA GLU A 6 -19.46 -16.63 -21.85
C GLU A 6 -18.96 -15.20 -21.58
N LYS A 7 -18.88 -14.37 -22.61
CA LYS A 7 -18.48 -12.97 -22.45
C LYS A 7 -19.48 -12.17 -21.62
N ILE A 8 -20.77 -12.47 -21.76
CA ILE A 8 -21.82 -11.83 -20.95
C ILE A 8 -21.59 -12.15 -19.48
N ILE A 9 -21.31 -13.42 -19.13
CA ILE A 9 -21.05 -13.84 -17.75
C ILE A 9 -19.81 -13.14 -17.18
N ILE A 10 -18.72 -13.07 -17.95
CA ILE A 10 -17.49 -12.37 -17.55
C ILE A 10 -17.78 -10.89 -17.27
N PHE A 11 -18.53 -10.22 -18.14
CA PHE A 11 -18.92 -8.83 -17.95
C PHE A 11 -19.83 -8.62 -16.73
N ILE A 12 -20.73 -9.57 -16.43
CA ILE A 12 -21.58 -9.52 -15.24
C ILE A 12 -20.70 -9.57 -13.97
N PHE A 13 -19.77 -10.55 -13.87
CA PHE A 13 -18.89 -10.65 -12.71
C PHE A 13 -17.95 -9.44 -12.59
N LEU A 14 -17.43 -8.93 -13.71
CA LEU A 14 -16.63 -7.71 -13.74
C LEU A 14 -17.45 -6.52 -13.21
N PHE A 15 -18.65 -6.32 -13.74
CA PHE A 15 -19.54 -5.24 -13.31
C PHE A 15 -19.88 -5.33 -11.82
N ILE A 16 -20.28 -6.51 -11.33
CA ILE A 16 -20.61 -6.70 -9.92
C ILE A 16 -19.38 -6.43 -9.03
N SER A 17 -18.18 -6.83 -9.45
CA SER A 17 -16.95 -6.58 -8.69
C SER A 17 -16.60 -5.09 -8.65
N VAL A 18 -16.73 -4.38 -9.77
CA VAL A 18 -16.51 -2.93 -9.87
C VAL A 18 -17.57 -2.17 -9.05
N ALA A 19 -18.83 -2.58 -9.16
CA ALA A 19 -19.93 -2.00 -8.37
C ALA A 19 -19.73 -2.24 -6.86
N SER A 20 -19.26 -3.43 -6.47
CA SER A 20 -18.92 -3.72 -5.07
C SER A 20 -17.76 -2.84 -4.58
N PHE A 21 -16.68 -2.68 -5.36
CA PHE A 21 -15.58 -1.77 -5.03
C PHE A 21 -16.09 -0.35 -4.79
N PHE A 22 -16.90 0.16 -5.71
CA PHE A 22 -17.48 1.50 -5.60
C PHE A 22 -18.41 1.62 -4.40
N GLY A 23 -19.33 0.66 -4.20
CA GLY A 23 -20.28 0.67 -3.09
C GLY A 23 -19.61 0.60 -1.72
N PHE A 24 -18.65 -0.31 -1.53
CA PHE A 24 -17.87 -0.38 -0.29
C PHE A 24 -16.97 0.84 -0.11
N GLY A 25 -16.38 1.35 -1.19
CA GLY A 25 -15.59 2.58 -1.17
C GLY A 25 -16.41 3.82 -0.83
N LEU A 26 -17.68 3.89 -1.27
CA LEU A 26 -18.61 4.98 -0.96
C LEU A 26 -19.14 4.89 0.48
N TYR A 27 -19.32 3.65 0.97
CA TYR A 27 -19.81 3.41 2.31
C TYR A 27 -18.82 3.98 3.34
N HIS A 28 -19.29 4.88 4.18
CA HIS A 28 -18.49 5.57 5.22
C HIS A 28 -17.40 6.53 4.70
N LEU A 29 -17.43 6.89 3.41
CA LEU A 29 -16.42 7.73 2.77
C LEU A 29 -16.18 9.06 3.49
N THR A 30 -17.23 9.65 4.07
CA THR A 30 -17.20 10.96 4.73
C THR A 30 -16.98 10.89 6.25
N LYS A 31 -17.12 9.69 6.85
CA LYS A 31 -17.32 9.49 8.29
C LYS A 31 -16.05 9.09 9.04
N PHE A 32 -14.92 9.61 8.67
CA PHE A 32 -13.65 9.51 9.42
C PHE A 32 -12.71 10.60 8.93
N GLU A 33 -11.62 10.81 9.66
CA GLU A 33 -10.58 11.77 9.29
C GLU A 33 -9.21 11.15 9.55
N THR A 34 -8.23 11.44 8.70
CA THR A 34 -6.84 11.06 8.97
C THR A 34 -5.99 12.30 9.22
N THR A 35 -4.93 12.16 10.01
CA THR A 35 -4.06 13.29 10.35
C THR A 35 -3.36 13.90 9.14
N ASP A 36 -3.11 13.10 8.10
CA ASP A 36 -2.38 13.54 6.91
C ASP A 36 -3.27 14.35 5.95
N GLU A 37 -4.59 14.08 5.93
CA GLU A 37 -5.53 14.72 4.99
C GLU A 37 -5.73 16.21 5.22
N HIS A 38 -5.61 16.64 6.47
CA HIS A 38 -5.74 18.05 6.83
C HIS A 38 -4.78 18.95 6.04
N LEU A 39 -3.53 18.51 5.88
CA LEU A 39 -2.51 19.25 5.11
C LEU A 39 -2.87 19.38 3.64
N TRP A 40 -3.57 18.39 3.08
CA TRP A 40 -3.97 18.39 1.67
C TRP A 40 -5.21 19.26 1.44
N LYS A 41 -6.29 18.99 2.17
CA LYS A 41 -7.58 19.67 2.00
C LYS A 41 -7.50 21.18 2.25
N PHE A 42 -6.80 21.57 3.32
CA PHE A 42 -6.78 22.98 3.78
C PHE A 42 -5.53 23.78 3.38
N GLY A 43 -4.61 23.18 2.64
CA GLY A 43 -3.37 23.84 2.27
C GLY A 43 -2.85 23.50 0.88
N ARG A 44 -2.27 22.31 0.71
CA ARG A 44 -1.43 21.97 -0.45
C ARG A 44 -2.16 21.95 -1.78
N ILE A 45 -3.40 21.46 -1.83
CA ILE A 45 -4.21 21.42 -3.05
C ILE A 45 -4.43 22.84 -3.55
N LYS A 46 -4.88 23.74 -2.69
CA LYS A 46 -5.11 25.15 -3.01
C LYS A 46 -3.82 25.85 -3.40
N GLN A 47 -2.73 25.62 -2.65
CA GLN A 47 -1.41 26.17 -2.96
C GLN A 47 -0.98 25.84 -4.39
N TYR A 48 -1.13 24.58 -4.82
CA TYR A 48 -0.73 24.16 -6.17
C TYR A 48 -1.48 24.94 -7.25
N TRP A 49 -2.81 24.97 -7.17
CA TRP A 49 -3.64 25.63 -8.20
C TRP A 49 -3.45 27.15 -8.21
N GLN A 50 -3.38 27.78 -7.05
CA GLN A 50 -3.07 29.21 -6.94
C GLN A 50 -1.69 29.55 -7.51
N SER A 51 -0.72 28.65 -7.34
CA SER A 51 0.62 28.85 -7.89
C SER A 51 0.63 28.74 -9.41
N ILE A 52 -0.18 27.88 -10.01
CA ILE A 52 -0.39 27.82 -11.47
C ILE A 52 -1.07 29.09 -11.98
N GLU A 53 -2.17 29.50 -11.33
CA GLU A 53 -2.96 30.68 -11.69
C GLU A 53 -2.12 31.97 -11.63
N ASN A 54 -1.36 32.14 -10.56
CA ASN A 54 -0.52 33.32 -10.34
C ASN A 54 0.85 33.23 -11.05
N LYS A 55 1.13 32.15 -11.79
CA LYS A 55 2.41 31.88 -12.45
C LYS A 55 3.62 31.86 -11.47
N ASP A 56 3.36 31.53 -10.19
CA ASP A 56 4.40 31.35 -9.17
C ASP A 56 4.94 29.91 -9.24
N TRP A 57 5.68 29.64 -10.30
CA TRP A 57 6.12 28.29 -10.66
C TRP A 57 6.90 27.60 -9.55
N LYS A 58 7.68 28.32 -8.75
CA LYS A 58 8.46 27.76 -7.66
C LYS A 58 7.58 27.11 -6.59
N LYS A 59 6.41 27.69 -6.29
CA LYS A 59 5.47 27.18 -5.30
C LYS A 59 4.65 25.97 -5.78
N THR A 60 4.76 25.56 -7.04
CA THR A 60 4.17 24.30 -7.51
C THR A 60 4.83 23.06 -6.89
N TYR A 61 6.01 23.21 -6.28
CA TYR A 61 6.62 22.19 -5.42
C TYR A 61 5.98 22.22 -4.03
N ILE A 62 4.88 21.48 -3.88
CA ILE A 62 3.99 21.55 -2.70
C ILE A 62 4.40 20.63 -1.56
N ASN A 63 5.28 19.66 -1.81
CA ASN A 63 5.69 18.69 -0.81
C ASN A 63 6.96 17.93 -1.21
N ASP A 64 7.75 17.49 -0.22
CA ASP A 64 8.92 16.63 -0.40
C ASP A 64 8.58 15.25 -1.00
N LYS A 65 7.37 14.76 -0.75
CA LYS A 65 6.78 13.60 -1.43
C LYS A 65 5.80 14.20 -2.43
N PRO A 66 6.02 14.16 -3.74
CA PRO A 66 5.36 15.08 -4.67
C PRO A 66 3.87 15.28 -4.37
N GLY A 67 3.09 14.20 -4.40
CA GLY A 67 1.65 14.25 -4.10
C GLY A 67 0.85 15.16 -5.05
N VAL A 68 1.45 15.53 -6.18
CA VAL A 68 0.82 16.42 -7.18
C VAL A 68 -0.43 15.78 -7.77
N THR A 69 -0.47 14.45 -7.87
CA THR A 69 -1.70 13.74 -8.28
C THR A 69 -2.89 14.04 -7.37
N ILE A 70 -2.65 14.29 -6.07
CA ILE A 70 -3.73 14.72 -5.17
C ILE A 70 -4.26 16.10 -5.61
N ALA A 71 -3.36 17.05 -5.89
CA ALA A 71 -3.77 18.37 -6.34
C ALA A 71 -4.51 18.31 -7.69
N LEU A 72 -4.08 17.43 -8.61
CA LEU A 72 -4.69 17.28 -9.92
C LEU A 72 -6.11 16.66 -9.85
N PHE A 73 -6.28 15.58 -9.12
CA PHE A 73 -7.52 14.81 -9.11
C PHE A 73 -8.45 15.19 -7.95
N SER A 74 -7.99 15.13 -6.69
CA SER A 74 -8.79 15.61 -5.55
C SER A 74 -9.02 17.12 -5.60
N GLY A 75 -8.15 17.87 -6.27
CA GLY A 75 -8.31 19.31 -6.46
C GLY A 75 -9.58 19.73 -7.20
N ILE A 76 -10.25 18.83 -7.93
CA ILE A 76 -11.58 19.03 -8.48
C ILE A 76 -12.57 19.45 -7.39
N GLY A 77 -12.38 19.01 -6.15
CA GLY A 77 -13.19 19.42 -5.00
C GLY A 77 -13.19 20.92 -4.74
N LEU A 78 -12.16 21.67 -5.17
CA LEU A 78 -12.13 23.13 -5.06
C LEU A 78 -13.20 23.82 -5.92
N LEU A 79 -13.75 23.16 -6.92
CA LEU A 79 -14.87 23.72 -7.72
C LEU A 79 -16.14 23.84 -6.88
N SER A 80 -16.35 22.90 -5.94
CA SER A 80 -17.50 22.93 -5.03
C SER A 80 -17.17 23.62 -3.70
N GLU A 81 -15.91 23.51 -3.25
CA GLU A 81 -15.41 24.04 -1.96
C GLU A 81 -14.14 24.88 -2.18
N PRO A 82 -14.25 26.13 -2.74
CA PRO A 82 -13.07 26.93 -3.09
C PRO A 82 -12.24 27.40 -1.89
N LYS A 83 -12.86 27.50 -0.71
CA LYS A 83 -12.23 27.90 0.55
C LYS A 83 -12.63 26.91 1.65
N PRO A 84 -12.09 25.68 1.61
CA PRO A 84 -12.45 24.70 2.63
C PRO A 84 -11.95 25.16 3.99
N GLU A 85 -12.87 25.35 4.92
CA GLU A 85 -12.60 25.72 6.31
C GLU A 85 -13.47 24.88 7.22
N LEU A 86 -12.87 24.31 8.26
CA LEU A 86 -13.65 23.60 9.28
C LEU A 86 -14.29 24.62 10.22
N LYS A 87 -15.60 24.73 10.19
CA LYS A 87 -16.34 25.41 11.24
C LYS A 87 -16.47 24.48 12.44
N LYS A 88 -16.21 24.98 13.62
CA LYS A 88 -16.36 24.19 14.85
C LYS A 88 -17.79 23.67 14.95
N SER A 89 -17.92 22.39 15.26
CA SER A 89 -19.20 21.70 15.47
C SER A 89 -20.12 21.53 14.26
N ASP A 90 -19.66 21.86 13.03
CA ASP A 90 -20.43 21.64 11.80
C ASP A 90 -20.00 20.30 11.15
N ILE A 91 -20.65 19.25 11.60
CA ILE A 91 -20.40 17.87 11.11
C ILE A 91 -20.80 17.75 9.64
N SER A 92 -21.91 18.39 9.22
CA SER A 92 -22.40 18.34 7.84
C SER A 92 -21.38 18.96 6.87
N GLN A 93 -20.79 20.10 7.24
CA GLN A 93 -19.73 20.72 6.46
C GLN A 93 -18.48 19.84 6.39
N THR A 94 -18.09 19.21 7.50
CA THR A 94 -16.96 18.26 7.52
C THR A 94 -17.19 17.09 6.56
N GLU A 95 -18.40 16.49 6.59
CA GLU A 95 -18.76 15.40 5.70
C GLU A 95 -18.80 15.87 4.23
N SER A 96 -19.30 17.05 3.94
CA SER A 96 -19.31 17.65 2.58
C SER A 96 -17.87 17.83 2.07
N ILE A 97 -16.99 18.45 2.86
CA ILE A 97 -15.57 18.62 2.50
C ILE A 97 -14.90 17.25 2.25
N ASN A 98 -15.14 16.28 3.12
CA ASN A 98 -14.60 14.94 2.93
C ASN A 98 -15.09 14.32 1.62
N PHE A 99 -16.38 14.45 1.30
CA PHE A 99 -16.95 13.92 0.08
C PHE A 99 -16.29 14.52 -1.17
N VAL A 100 -16.28 15.85 -1.30
CA VAL A 100 -15.82 16.51 -2.53
C VAL A 100 -14.35 16.27 -2.84
N PHE A 101 -13.51 16.06 -1.82
CA PHE A 101 -12.09 15.77 -2.02
C PHE A 101 -11.75 14.27 -2.11
N ARG A 102 -12.54 13.37 -1.52
CA ARG A 102 -12.29 11.92 -1.54
C ARG A 102 -12.98 11.21 -2.69
N PHE A 103 -14.16 11.68 -3.10
CA PHE A 103 -14.91 11.07 -4.19
C PHE A 103 -14.09 10.97 -5.49
N PRO A 104 -13.30 11.96 -5.92
CA PRO A 104 -12.46 11.85 -7.11
C PRO A 104 -11.42 10.72 -7.04
N VAL A 105 -10.87 10.42 -5.86
CA VAL A 105 -9.96 9.29 -5.66
C VAL A 105 -10.69 7.96 -5.91
N LEU A 106 -11.84 7.79 -5.23
CA LEU A 106 -12.67 6.58 -5.37
C LEU A 106 -13.14 6.40 -6.81
N PHE A 107 -13.58 7.46 -7.45
CA PHE A 107 -14.05 7.42 -8.84
C PHE A 107 -12.94 7.01 -9.81
N LEU A 108 -11.75 7.62 -9.68
CA LEU A 108 -10.59 7.26 -10.51
C LEU A 108 -10.17 5.81 -10.30
N ALA A 109 -10.13 5.34 -9.06
CA ALA A 109 -9.82 3.95 -8.74
C ALA A 109 -10.85 3.00 -9.36
N THR A 110 -12.14 3.33 -9.26
CA THR A 110 -13.22 2.55 -9.86
C THR A 110 -13.08 2.46 -11.38
N LEU A 111 -12.80 3.58 -12.05
CA LEU A 111 -12.56 3.61 -13.49
C LEU A 111 -11.29 2.86 -13.92
N SER A 112 -10.31 2.74 -13.04
CA SER A 112 -9.09 1.98 -13.33
C SER A 112 -9.31 0.47 -13.39
N LEU A 113 -10.33 -0.07 -12.73
CA LEU A 113 -10.58 -1.52 -12.68
C LEU A 113 -10.92 -2.14 -14.06
N PRO A 114 -11.85 -1.58 -14.87
CA PRO A 114 -12.04 -2.05 -16.24
C PRO A 114 -10.77 -1.92 -17.10
N LEU A 115 -9.95 -0.90 -16.85
CA LEU A 115 -8.68 -0.73 -17.55
C LEU A 115 -7.65 -1.78 -17.14
N PHE A 116 -7.61 -2.18 -15.85
CA PHE A 116 -6.82 -3.34 -15.40
C PHE A 116 -7.26 -4.61 -16.12
N PHE A 117 -8.57 -4.89 -16.15
CA PHE A 117 -9.10 -6.04 -16.89
C PHE A 117 -8.61 -6.04 -18.35
N TRP A 118 -8.75 -4.92 -19.04
CA TRP A 118 -8.34 -4.80 -20.44
C TRP A 118 -6.83 -5.01 -20.65
N LEU A 119 -5.98 -4.39 -19.79
CA LEU A 119 -4.52 -4.51 -19.87
C LEU A 119 -4.05 -5.94 -19.57
N ILE A 120 -4.59 -6.59 -18.55
CA ILE A 120 -4.25 -7.97 -18.17
C ILE A 120 -4.69 -8.93 -19.30
N ARG A 121 -5.89 -8.73 -19.83
CA ARG A 121 -6.37 -9.48 -20.99
C ARG A 121 -5.42 -9.36 -22.17
N LYS A 122 -4.94 -8.16 -22.48
CA LYS A 122 -3.96 -7.93 -23.54
C LYS A 122 -2.60 -8.58 -23.23
N ALA A 123 -2.19 -8.61 -21.99
CA ALA A 123 -0.93 -9.22 -21.59
C ALA A 123 -0.92 -10.75 -21.73
N PHE A 124 -2.03 -11.42 -21.41
CA PHE A 124 -2.08 -12.88 -21.26
C PHE A 124 -3.02 -13.59 -22.23
N ASP A 125 -3.79 -12.86 -23.02
CA ASP A 125 -4.81 -13.36 -23.94
C ASP A 125 -5.81 -14.32 -23.26
N SER A 126 -6.27 -13.95 -22.07
CA SER A 126 -7.20 -14.74 -21.26
C SER A 126 -8.22 -13.85 -20.55
N ASP A 127 -9.48 -13.98 -20.96
CA ASP A 127 -10.60 -13.24 -20.35
C ASP A 127 -10.82 -13.65 -18.88
N TRP A 128 -10.69 -14.95 -18.58
CA TRP A 128 -10.86 -15.47 -17.21
C TRP A 128 -9.76 -15.06 -16.25
N LEU A 129 -8.49 -15.11 -16.71
CA LEU A 129 -7.38 -14.60 -15.88
C LEU A 129 -7.56 -13.10 -15.59
N ALA A 130 -7.93 -12.32 -16.60
CA ALA A 130 -8.17 -10.89 -16.44
C ALA A 130 -9.32 -10.62 -15.45
N LEU A 131 -10.42 -11.41 -15.53
CA LEU A 131 -11.52 -11.34 -14.59
C LEU A 131 -11.07 -11.63 -13.17
N PHE A 132 -10.44 -12.79 -12.93
CA PHE A 132 -10.01 -13.17 -11.58
C PHE A 132 -9.03 -12.16 -10.98
N ALA A 133 -8.06 -11.67 -11.76
CA ALA A 133 -7.12 -10.66 -11.30
C ALA A 133 -7.83 -9.35 -10.91
N THR A 134 -8.78 -8.90 -11.74
CA THR A 134 -9.55 -7.69 -11.43
C THR A 134 -10.46 -7.90 -10.22
N MET A 135 -11.05 -9.08 -10.06
CA MET A 135 -11.85 -9.42 -8.88
C MET A 135 -11.03 -9.39 -7.59
N PHE A 136 -9.84 -10.02 -7.57
CA PHE A 136 -8.96 -9.99 -6.41
C PHE A 136 -8.47 -8.58 -6.07
N ILE A 137 -8.23 -7.73 -7.07
CA ILE A 137 -7.87 -6.32 -6.88
C ILE A 137 -9.07 -5.52 -6.37
N ALA A 138 -10.22 -5.64 -7.02
CA ALA A 138 -11.44 -4.89 -6.69
C ALA A 138 -12.00 -5.25 -5.30
N LEU A 139 -11.85 -6.50 -4.88
CA LEU A 139 -12.36 -6.97 -3.59
C LEU A 139 -11.28 -7.06 -2.50
N ASN A 140 -10.15 -6.36 -2.69
CA ASN A 140 -9.10 -6.25 -1.69
C ASN A 140 -9.44 -5.16 -0.67
N PRO A 141 -9.63 -5.48 0.63
CA PRO A 141 -10.02 -4.49 1.63
C PRO A 141 -9.03 -3.35 1.78
N ILE A 142 -7.72 -3.64 1.73
CA ILE A 142 -6.67 -2.62 1.87
C ILE A 142 -6.71 -1.61 0.72
N LEU A 143 -6.95 -2.08 -0.52
CA LEU A 143 -7.03 -1.19 -1.68
C LEU A 143 -8.30 -0.33 -1.66
N ILE A 144 -9.43 -0.87 -1.20
CA ILE A 144 -10.65 -0.08 -0.98
C ILE A 144 -10.40 0.96 0.11
N GLY A 145 -9.87 0.54 1.26
CA GLY A 145 -9.67 1.43 2.40
C GLY A 145 -8.73 2.60 2.11
N ILE A 146 -7.64 2.37 1.37
CA ILE A 146 -6.73 3.47 1.02
C ILE A 146 -7.35 4.43 0.00
N THR A 147 -8.29 3.99 -0.86
CA THR A 147 -8.99 4.88 -1.79
C THR A 147 -10.01 5.80 -1.12
N GLN A 148 -10.39 5.51 0.11
CA GLN A 148 -11.22 6.41 0.91
C GLN A 148 -10.42 7.57 1.53
N ILE A 149 -9.10 7.63 1.33
CA ILE A 149 -8.19 8.57 2.00
C ILE A 149 -7.48 9.43 0.96
N ILE A 150 -7.39 10.74 1.20
CA ILE A 150 -6.60 11.67 0.38
C ILE A 150 -5.14 11.54 0.78
N ASN A 151 -4.42 10.70 0.05
CA ASN A 151 -3.02 10.41 0.33
C ASN A 151 -2.25 10.10 -0.96
N PRO A 152 -0.96 10.43 -1.07
CA PRO A 152 -0.13 10.03 -2.21
C PRO A 152 -0.19 8.53 -2.51
N ASP A 153 -0.31 7.70 -1.48
CA ASP A 153 -0.35 6.24 -1.61
C ASP A 153 -1.64 5.74 -2.30
N SER A 154 -2.76 6.50 -2.17
CA SER A 154 -4.02 6.20 -2.86
C SER A 154 -3.88 6.27 -4.38
N TYR A 155 -3.12 7.22 -4.89
CA TYR A 155 -2.85 7.37 -6.32
C TYR A 155 -1.70 6.48 -6.79
N LEU A 156 -0.72 6.20 -5.91
CA LEU A 156 0.43 5.37 -6.21
C LEU A 156 0.01 3.95 -6.64
N TRP A 157 -0.92 3.31 -5.92
CA TRP A 157 -1.35 1.97 -6.28
C TRP A 157 -2.15 1.95 -7.60
N ILE A 158 -2.97 2.97 -7.86
CA ILE A 158 -3.76 3.09 -9.09
C ILE A 158 -2.82 3.19 -10.29
N PHE A 159 -1.98 4.23 -10.31
CA PHE A 159 -1.08 4.48 -11.44
C PHE A 159 0.06 3.47 -11.53
N GLY A 160 0.57 3.00 -10.39
CA GLY A 160 1.56 1.92 -10.35
C GLY A 160 1.01 0.61 -10.92
N GLY A 161 -0.23 0.25 -10.57
CA GLY A 161 -0.90 -0.92 -11.13
C GLY A 161 -1.16 -0.80 -12.63
N LEU A 162 -1.71 0.34 -13.07
CA LEU A 162 -1.91 0.63 -14.50
C LEU A 162 -0.60 0.54 -15.28
N SER A 163 0.48 1.07 -14.71
CA SER A 163 1.79 1.06 -15.35
C SER A 163 2.35 -0.36 -15.49
N VAL A 164 2.27 -1.17 -14.43
CA VAL A 164 2.74 -2.57 -14.45
C VAL A 164 1.95 -3.40 -15.46
N PHE A 165 0.63 -3.30 -15.48
CA PHE A 165 -0.19 -4.06 -16.43
C PHE A 165 -0.05 -3.56 -17.86
N ALA A 166 0.20 -2.27 -18.08
CA ALA A 166 0.56 -1.75 -19.40
C ALA A 166 1.91 -2.31 -19.87
N TYR A 167 2.90 -2.41 -18.99
CA TYR A 167 4.19 -3.03 -19.31
C TYR A 167 4.05 -4.53 -19.65
N LEU A 168 3.25 -5.26 -18.88
CA LEU A 168 2.95 -6.67 -19.18
C LEU A 168 2.21 -6.81 -20.53
N ALA A 169 1.28 -5.91 -20.85
CA ALA A 169 0.61 -5.88 -22.16
C ALA A 169 1.61 -5.58 -23.28
N TYR A 170 2.58 -4.67 -23.06
CA TYR A 170 3.68 -4.46 -23.99
C TYR A 170 4.51 -5.74 -24.19
N LEU A 171 4.88 -6.42 -23.11
CA LEU A 171 5.64 -7.68 -23.22
C LEU A 171 4.88 -8.78 -23.96
N GLY A 172 3.54 -8.81 -23.86
CA GLY A 172 2.67 -9.75 -24.55
C GLY A 172 2.45 -9.41 -26.02
N GLN A 173 2.09 -8.17 -26.31
CA GLN A 173 1.63 -7.73 -27.66
C GLN A 173 2.73 -7.05 -28.48
N LYS A 174 3.80 -6.54 -27.86
CA LYS A 174 4.88 -5.76 -28.50
C LYS A 174 4.44 -4.47 -29.20
N GLU A 175 3.24 -3.95 -28.88
CA GLU A 175 2.72 -2.72 -29.44
C GLU A 175 3.25 -1.49 -28.69
N LYS A 176 3.77 -0.49 -29.41
CA LYS A 176 4.36 0.74 -28.82
C LYS A 176 3.38 1.55 -27.97
N LYS A 177 2.06 1.46 -28.24
CA LYS A 177 1.05 2.17 -27.42
C LYS A 177 1.11 1.75 -25.95
N PHE A 178 1.33 0.45 -25.65
CA PHE A 178 1.44 -0.02 -24.27
C PHE A 178 2.74 0.45 -23.60
N LEU A 179 3.82 0.62 -24.39
CA LEU A 179 5.06 1.20 -23.91
C LEU A 179 4.86 2.67 -23.48
N LEU A 180 4.17 3.44 -24.32
CA LEU A 180 3.81 4.83 -24.02
C LEU A 180 2.90 4.91 -22.80
N MET A 181 1.87 4.07 -22.70
CA MET A 181 0.98 3.99 -21.54
C MET A 181 1.77 3.68 -20.25
N THR A 182 2.73 2.75 -20.34
CA THR A 182 3.63 2.44 -19.20
C THR A 182 4.35 3.70 -18.72
N GLY A 183 4.97 4.44 -19.64
CA GLY A 183 5.68 5.69 -19.30
C GLY A 183 4.78 6.75 -18.68
N ILE A 184 3.59 6.97 -19.27
CA ILE A 184 2.61 7.95 -18.75
C ILE A 184 2.16 7.57 -17.34
N PHE A 185 1.74 6.33 -17.12
CA PHE A 185 1.27 5.90 -15.81
C PHE A 185 2.39 5.85 -14.76
N THR A 186 3.63 5.48 -15.16
CA THR A 186 4.79 5.58 -14.26
C THR A 186 5.06 7.04 -13.88
N GLY A 187 4.92 7.98 -14.81
CA GLY A 187 5.04 9.41 -14.55
C GLY A 187 4.02 9.90 -13.52
N PHE A 188 2.74 9.51 -13.64
CA PHE A 188 1.73 9.80 -12.62
C PHE A 188 1.99 9.08 -11.29
N ALA A 189 2.53 7.87 -11.30
CA ALA A 189 2.94 7.19 -10.08
C ALA A 189 4.09 7.94 -9.37
N LEU A 190 5.08 8.45 -10.11
CA LEU A 190 6.14 9.31 -9.59
C LEU A 190 5.61 10.64 -9.05
N LEU A 191 4.65 11.28 -9.74
CA LEU A 191 3.93 12.47 -9.27
C LEU A 191 3.17 12.22 -7.97
N SER A 192 2.74 10.98 -7.74
CA SER A 192 2.13 10.57 -6.48
C SER A 192 3.20 10.43 -5.40
N LYS A 193 4.24 9.66 -5.66
CA LYS A 193 5.29 9.39 -4.68
C LYS A 193 6.59 8.94 -5.35
N TYR A 194 7.74 9.51 -4.93
CA TYR A 194 9.05 9.13 -5.48
C TYR A 194 9.36 7.63 -5.37
N THR A 195 8.77 6.93 -4.39
CA THR A 195 8.96 5.48 -4.26
C THR A 195 8.53 4.69 -5.49
N ALA A 196 7.71 5.27 -6.39
CA ALA A 196 7.36 4.67 -7.67
C ALA A 196 8.57 4.35 -8.57
N ILE A 197 9.75 4.94 -8.31
CA ILE A 197 11.00 4.60 -9.03
C ILE A 197 11.33 3.11 -8.93
N ILE A 198 10.88 2.42 -7.88
CA ILE A 198 11.09 0.97 -7.71
C ILE A 198 10.39 0.14 -8.79
N LEU A 199 9.39 0.69 -9.48
CA LEU A 199 8.71 0.02 -10.60
C LEU A 199 9.69 -0.34 -11.73
N PHE A 200 10.77 0.44 -11.91
CA PHE A 200 11.81 0.11 -12.90
C PHE A 200 12.55 -1.19 -12.54
N VAL A 201 12.73 -1.48 -11.25
CA VAL A 201 13.26 -2.77 -10.79
C VAL A 201 12.31 -3.89 -11.21
N LEU A 202 10.99 -3.70 -11.01
CA LEU A 202 9.99 -4.69 -11.39
C LEU A 202 9.94 -4.91 -12.92
N TYR A 203 10.05 -3.85 -13.72
CA TYR A 203 10.13 -3.99 -15.19
C TYR A 203 11.37 -4.76 -15.62
N GLY A 204 12.52 -4.46 -15.00
CA GLY A 204 13.76 -5.22 -15.22
C GLY A 204 13.62 -6.69 -14.85
N LEU A 205 12.94 -7.00 -13.74
CA LEU A 205 12.67 -8.37 -13.31
C LEU A 205 11.74 -9.12 -14.28
N PHE A 206 10.69 -8.48 -14.80
CA PHE A 206 9.85 -9.08 -15.84
C PHE A 206 10.61 -9.34 -17.14
N LEU A 207 11.50 -8.44 -17.53
CA LEU A 207 12.36 -8.62 -18.68
C LEU A 207 13.34 -9.79 -18.46
N LEU A 208 14.03 -9.79 -17.31
CA LEU A 208 14.96 -10.85 -16.92
C LEU A 208 14.27 -12.21 -16.82
N SER A 209 13.11 -12.29 -16.20
CA SER A 209 12.35 -13.54 -16.08
C SER A 209 11.92 -14.08 -17.43
N LYS A 210 11.56 -13.22 -18.38
CA LYS A 210 11.25 -13.62 -19.76
C LYS A 210 12.46 -14.25 -20.46
N ILE A 211 13.68 -13.77 -20.16
CA ILE A 211 14.94 -14.35 -20.65
C ILE A 211 15.19 -15.72 -20.00
N ILE A 212 15.03 -15.81 -18.68
CA ILE A 212 15.30 -17.03 -17.89
C ILE A 212 14.35 -18.18 -18.27
N PHE A 213 13.04 -17.88 -18.37
CA PHE A 213 11.99 -18.89 -18.58
C PHE A 213 11.54 -18.99 -20.06
N LYS A 214 12.40 -18.59 -20.99
CA LYS A 214 12.17 -18.77 -22.43
C LYS A 214 11.87 -20.24 -22.74
N SER A 215 10.91 -20.49 -23.65
CA SER A 215 10.61 -21.83 -24.16
C SER A 215 11.74 -22.32 -25.04
N ASP A 216 12.11 -23.59 -24.93
CA ASP A 216 13.13 -24.22 -25.77
C ASP A 216 12.68 -24.28 -27.26
N ASP A 217 11.36 -24.19 -27.51
CA ASP A 217 10.75 -24.15 -28.87
C ASP A 217 10.86 -22.78 -29.55
N GLU A 218 11.12 -21.70 -28.81
CA GLU A 218 11.39 -20.39 -29.40
C GLU A 218 12.83 -20.39 -29.99
N LYS A 219 12.97 -20.92 -31.23
CA LYS A 219 14.23 -20.97 -31.97
C LYS A 219 14.90 -19.62 -32.27
N ASN A 220 14.24 -18.51 -31.96
CA ASN A 220 14.84 -17.20 -32.01
C ASN A 220 15.76 -17.02 -30.79
N LYS A 221 17.06 -17.31 -30.99
CA LYS A 221 18.12 -16.92 -30.04
C LYS A 221 17.86 -15.49 -29.58
N LEU A 222 17.76 -15.29 -28.28
CA LEU A 222 17.72 -13.94 -27.73
C LEU A 222 19.00 -13.25 -28.18
N SER A 223 18.94 -12.45 -29.23
CA SER A 223 20.14 -11.79 -29.72
C SER A 223 20.44 -10.62 -28.78
N TYR A 224 21.71 -10.31 -28.60
CA TYR A 224 22.17 -9.09 -27.91
C TYR A 224 21.41 -7.84 -28.40
N GLN A 225 21.09 -7.78 -29.70
CA GLN A 225 20.31 -6.71 -30.32
C GLN A 225 18.88 -6.61 -29.75
N LEU A 226 18.22 -7.76 -29.48
CA LEU A 226 16.88 -7.76 -28.88
C LEU A 226 16.93 -7.27 -27.43
N LEU A 227 17.93 -7.68 -26.65
CA LEU A 227 18.12 -7.18 -25.29
C LEU A 227 18.39 -5.68 -25.29
N LEU A 228 19.29 -5.19 -26.17
CA LEU A 228 19.57 -3.77 -26.29
C LEU A 228 18.30 -2.98 -26.65
N LYS A 229 17.48 -3.49 -27.56
CA LYS A 229 16.18 -2.89 -27.89
C LYS A 229 15.27 -2.79 -26.67
N GLU A 230 15.18 -3.84 -25.84
CA GLU A 230 14.33 -3.80 -24.65
C GLU A 230 14.88 -2.85 -23.57
N ILE A 231 16.20 -2.73 -23.42
CA ILE A 231 16.82 -1.72 -22.57
C ILE A 231 16.51 -0.31 -23.06
N LEU A 232 16.58 -0.07 -24.37
CA LEU A 232 16.19 1.22 -24.97
C LEU A 232 14.69 1.51 -24.73
N ASN A 233 13.84 0.50 -24.77
CA ASN A 233 12.41 0.65 -24.45
C ASN A 233 12.21 1.03 -22.95
N LEU A 234 12.96 0.43 -22.02
CA LEU A 234 12.94 0.83 -20.62
C LEU A 234 13.42 2.27 -20.43
N PHE A 235 14.45 2.67 -21.17
CA PHE A 235 14.93 4.05 -21.18
C PHE A 235 13.87 5.02 -21.75
N LEU A 236 13.15 4.63 -22.79
CA LEU A 236 12.02 5.42 -23.31
C LEU A 236 10.89 5.55 -22.28
N ILE A 237 10.54 4.48 -21.57
CA ILE A 237 9.59 4.55 -20.44
C ILE A 237 10.07 5.58 -19.42
N PHE A 238 11.35 5.55 -19.06
CA PHE A 238 11.94 6.50 -18.12
C PHE A 238 11.83 7.94 -18.63
N LEU A 239 12.19 8.21 -19.87
CA LEU A 239 12.08 9.54 -20.48
C LEU A 239 10.65 10.07 -20.48
N VAL A 240 9.68 9.24 -20.89
CA VAL A 240 8.25 9.63 -20.87
C VAL A 240 7.79 9.90 -19.43
N SER A 241 8.22 9.07 -18.47
CA SER A 241 7.84 9.25 -17.06
C SER A 241 8.39 10.56 -16.49
N ILE A 242 9.64 10.89 -16.79
CA ILE A 242 10.26 12.15 -16.37
C ILE A 242 9.61 13.34 -17.07
N ALA A 243 9.27 13.22 -18.36
CA ALA A 243 8.57 14.29 -19.08
C ALA A 243 7.21 14.63 -18.43
N ILE A 244 6.41 13.61 -18.06
CA ILE A 244 5.16 13.80 -17.31
C ILE A 244 5.43 14.42 -15.94
N PHE A 245 6.44 13.93 -15.22
CA PHE A 245 6.80 14.42 -13.90
C PHE A 245 7.19 15.90 -13.92
N VAL A 246 8.05 16.30 -14.85
CA VAL A 246 8.53 17.67 -15.01
C VAL A 246 7.41 18.59 -15.49
N PHE A 247 6.55 18.12 -16.40
CA PHE A 247 5.42 18.90 -16.92
C PHE A 247 4.46 19.34 -15.80
N PHE A 248 4.15 18.45 -14.86
CA PHE A 248 3.22 18.74 -13.76
C PHE A 248 3.90 19.36 -12.52
N ILE A 249 5.23 19.53 -12.51
CA ILE A 249 5.95 20.27 -11.46
C ILE A 249 6.79 21.38 -12.10
N PRO A 250 6.19 22.48 -12.56
CA PRO A 250 6.91 23.57 -13.22
C PRO A 250 8.03 24.20 -12.37
N ALA A 251 7.99 24.02 -11.04
CA ALA A 251 9.06 24.41 -10.14
C ALA A 251 10.45 23.88 -10.55
N ILE A 252 10.50 22.74 -11.24
CA ILE A 252 11.75 22.11 -11.70
C ILE A 252 12.45 22.98 -12.76
N PHE A 253 11.69 23.69 -13.59
CA PHE A 253 12.27 24.62 -14.57
C PHE A 253 12.90 25.86 -13.92
N VAL A 254 12.40 26.25 -12.73
CA VAL A 254 12.93 27.37 -11.94
C VAL A 254 14.13 26.93 -11.10
N GLU A 255 14.04 25.75 -10.49
CA GLU A 255 15.07 25.19 -9.61
C GLU A 255 15.22 23.68 -9.89
N PRO A 256 16.14 23.29 -10.80
CA PRO A 256 16.32 21.87 -11.19
C PRO A 256 16.64 20.92 -10.04
N ALA A 257 17.15 21.44 -8.91
CA ALA A 257 17.41 20.65 -7.71
C ALA A 257 16.15 19.96 -7.17
N TYR A 258 14.95 20.46 -7.45
CA TYR A 258 13.70 19.81 -7.07
C TYR A 258 13.47 18.43 -7.76
N LEU A 259 14.10 18.19 -8.91
CA LEU A 259 14.04 16.89 -9.56
C LEU A 259 14.68 15.79 -8.70
N THR A 260 15.78 16.11 -8.05
CA THR A 260 16.59 15.13 -7.30
C THR A 260 16.35 15.17 -5.79
N LYS A 261 15.76 16.25 -5.26
CA LYS A 261 15.63 16.50 -3.82
C LYS A 261 14.93 15.37 -3.06
N GLY A 262 13.86 14.81 -3.61
CA GLY A 262 13.17 13.68 -2.99
C GLY A 262 13.94 12.37 -3.09
N VAL A 263 14.67 12.16 -4.18
CA VAL A 263 15.51 10.99 -4.40
C VAL A 263 16.77 11.06 -3.54
N ALA A 264 17.38 12.24 -3.42
CA ALA A 264 18.58 12.48 -2.59
C ALA A 264 18.36 12.07 -1.12
N GLN A 265 17.17 12.34 -0.56
CA GLN A 265 16.84 11.90 0.81
C GLN A 265 16.90 10.37 1.01
N PHE A 266 16.63 9.57 -0.04
CA PHE A 266 16.82 8.13 0.03
C PHE A 266 18.30 7.75 0.01
N PHE A 267 19.13 8.47 -0.74
CA PHE A 267 20.56 8.23 -0.81
C PHE A 267 21.28 8.63 0.49
N GLU A 268 20.84 9.71 1.13
CA GLU A 268 21.41 10.16 2.42
C GLU A 268 21.07 9.22 3.59
N ARG A 269 19.92 8.52 3.53
CA ARG A 269 19.46 7.62 4.60
C ARG A 269 20.01 6.20 4.51
N GLY A 270 20.48 5.79 3.37
CA GLY A 270 21.03 4.45 3.14
C GLY A 270 22.33 4.53 2.34
N ASN A 271 23.19 3.52 2.49
CA ASN A 271 24.39 3.35 1.63
C ASN A 271 24.03 3.05 0.16
N LEU A 272 22.99 3.72 -0.38
CA LEU A 272 22.53 3.58 -1.76
C LEU A 272 23.56 4.09 -2.76
N THR A 273 24.46 4.99 -2.34
CA THR A 273 25.58 5.46 -3.16
C THR A 273 26.45 4.30 -3.62
N GLY A 274 26.75 3.35 -2.72
CA GLY A 274 27.47 2.13 -3.07
C GLY A 274 26.71 1.25 -4.07
N PHE A 275 25.39 1.14 -3.94
CA PHE A 275 24.55 0.38 -4.88
C PHE A 275 24.52 1.02 -6.28
N VAL A 276 24.47 2.35 -6.36
CA VAL A 276 24.53 3.08 -7.63
C VAL A 276 25.88 2.91 -8.30
N ILE A 277 26.97 3.07 -7.54
CA ILE A 277 28.34 2.85 -8.06
C ILE A 277 28.50 1.43 -8.56
N LEU A 278 28.04 0.44 -7.78
CA LEU A 278 28.05 -0.97 -8.18
C LEU A 278 27.22 -1.22 -9.45
N SER A 279 26.04 -0.57 -9.57
CA SER A 279 25.18 -0.68 -10.75
C SER A 279 25.86 -0.10 -12.00
N PHE A 280 26.51 1.06 -11.90
CA PHE A 280 27.30 1.64 -13.00
C PHE A 280 28.52 0.80 -13.35
N PHE A 281 29.20 0.23 -12.36
CA PHE A 281 30.32 -0.68 -12.58
C PHE A 281 29.87 -1.97 -13.29
N MET A 282 28.74 -2.56 -12.86
CA MET A 282 28.14 -3.71 -13.53
C MET A 282 27.71 -3.39 -14.96
N LEU A 283 27.09 -2.23 -15.18
CA LEU A 283 26.77 -1.76 -16.55
C LEU A 283 28.02 -1.58 -17.41
N GLY A 284 29.11 -1.07 -16.85
CA GLY A 284 30.41 -0.96 -17.53
C GLY A 284 30.98 -2.32 -17.92
N ILE A 285 30.92 -3.32 -17.03
CA ILE A 285 31.34 -4.71 -17.31
C ILE A 285 30.46 -5.31 -18.42
N ILE A 286 29.14 -5.15 -18.34
CA ILE A 286 28.19 -5.66 -19.36
C ILE A 286 28.46 -5.00 -20.72
N ALA A 287 28.74 -3.68 -20.74
CA ALA A 287 29.08 -2.95 -21.95
C ALA A 287 30.42 -3.39 -22.56
N TYR A 288 31.42 -3.69 -21.72
CA TYR A 288 32.75 -4.14 -22.16
C TYR A 288 32.72 -5.57 -22.71
N TYR A 289 32.15 -6.53 -21.96
CA TYR A 289 32.12 -7.94 -22.38
C TYR A 289 30.99 -8.27 -23.36
N ARG A 290 30.05 -7.38 -23.58
CA ARG A 290 28.96 -7.45 -24.60
C ARG A 290 28.38 -8.85 -24.78
N LYS A 291 28.55 -9.41 -26.01
CA LYS A 291 27.94 -10.69 -26.43
C LYS A 291 28.41 -11.89 -25.59
N LYS A 292 29.72 -11.97 -25.25
CA LYS A 292 30.25 -13.12 -24.46
C LYS A 292 29.62 -13.22 -23.07
N PHE A 293 29.46 -12.07 -22.39
CA PHE A 293 28.81 -12.01 -21.09
C PHE A 293 27.33 -12.43 -21.18
N PHE A 294 26.66 -11.92 -22.21
CA PHE A 294 25.24 -12.23 -22.44
C PHE A 294 25.02 -13.72 -22.73
N ASP A 295 25.81 -14.31 -23.63
CA ASP A 295 25.72 -15.74 -23.99
C ASP A 295 26.00 -16.64 -22.76
N ALA A 296 27.00 -16.26 -21.93
CA ALA A 296 27.31 -16.95 -20.69
C ALA A 296 26.17 -16.86 -19.68
N MET A 297 25.59 -15.67 -19.52
CA MET A 297 24.45 -15.41 -18.62
C MET A 297 23.21 -16.18 -19.08
N GLU A 298 22.86 -16.14 -20.36
CA GLU A 298 21.72 -16.89 -20.93
C GLU A 298 21.91 -18.39 -20.70
N LYS A 299 23.11 -18.94 -20.97
CA LYS A 299 23.45 -20.34 -20.74
C LYS A 299 23.33 -20.72 -19.27
N PHE A 300 23.84 -19.88 -18.37
CA PHE A 300 23.75 -20.11 -16.92
C PHE A 300 22.30 -20.13 -16.44
N PHE A 301 21.54 -19.09 -16.77
CA PHE A 301 20.16 -18.98 -16.33
C PHE A 301 19.25 -20.04 -16.94
N SER A 302 19.37 -20.35 -18.24
CA SER A 302 18.57 -21.40 -18.86
C SER A 302 18.83 -22.78 -18.24
N LYS A 303 20.10 -23.09 -17.91
CA LYS A 303 20.48 -24.33 -17.23
C LYS A 303 19.96 -24.42 -15.80
N HIS A 304 19.88 -23.28 -15.09
CA HIS A 304 19.55 -23.24 -13.66
C HIS A 304 18.16 -22.66 -13.35
N LYS A 305 17.33 -22.34 -14.37
CA LYS A 305 16.03 -21.67 -14.22
C LYS A 305 15.13 -22.26 -13.12
N ASN A 306 15.00 -23.58 -13.08
CA ASN A 306 14.18 -24.25 -12.08
C ASN A 306 14.80 -24.16 -10.67
N LYS A 307 16.13 -24.32 -10.53
CA LYS A 307 16.83 -24.21 -9.25
C LYS A 307 16.70 -22.80 -8.66
N ILE A 308 16.83 -21.78 -9.51
CA ILE A 308 16.67 -20.36 -9.10
C ILE A 308 15.23 -20.08 -8.65
N LEU A 309 14.22 -20.56 -9.40
CA LEU A 309 12.83 -20.42 -8.99
C LEU A 309 12.55 -21.11 -7.66
N ILE A 310 13.02 -22.37 -7.50
CA ILE A 310 12.89 -23.12 -6.24
C ILE A 310 13.55 -22.34 -5.09
N ALA A 311 14.75 -21.81 -5.27
CA ALA A 311 15.46 -21.07 -4.22
C ALA A 311 14.65 -19.83 -3.78
N ILE A 312 14.11 -19.04 -4.72
CA ILE A 312 13.30 -17.86 -4.41
C ILE A 312 11.99 -18.25 -3.72
N CYS A 313 11.30 -19.28 -4.22
CA CYS A 313 10.09 -19.80 -3.59
C CYS A 313 10.35 -20.34 -2.18
N SER A 314 11.46 -21.06 -1.98
CA SER A 314 11.85 -21.60 -0.66
C SER A 314 12.20 -20.47 0.32
N LEU A 315 12.91 -19.43 -0.13
CA LEU A 315 13.22 -18.27 0.70
C LEU A 315 11.95 -17.53 1.12
N PHE A 316 11.01 -17.34 0.20
CA PHE A 316 9.73 -16.72 0.50
C PHE A 316 8.88 -17.58 1.45
N ALA A 317 8.82 -18.90 1.21
CA ALA A 317 8.11 -19.83 2.08
C ALA A 317 8.72 -19.88 3.50
N LEU A 318 10.05 -19.84 3.61
CA LEU A 318 10.75 -19.80 4.89
C LEU A 318 10.41 -18.51 5.67
N LEU A 319 10.39 -17.36 5.01
CA LEU A 319 9.97 -16.10 5.62
C LEU A 319 8.55 -16.20 6.20
N ILE A 320 7.60 -16.72 5.41
CA ILE A 320 6.22 -16.91 5.87
C ILE A 320 6.17 -17.89 7.04
N LEU A 321 6.92 -18.99 6.98
CA LEU A 321 6.95 -19.99 8.04
C LEU A 321 7.46 -19.39 9.36
N ILE A 322 8.54 -18.60 9.32
CA ILE A 322 9.06 -17.88 10.49
C ILE A 322 7.99 -16.97 11.09
N LEU A 323 7.29 -16.20 10.27
CA LEU A 323 6.23 -15.29 10.72
C LEU A 323 5.05 -16.04 11.36
N LEU A 324 4.62 -17.15 10.74
CA LEU A 324 3.51 -17.95 11.27
C LEU A 324 3.89 -18.66 12.58
N ILE A 325 5.09 -19.24 12.66
CA ILE A 325 5.57 -19.86 13.90
C ILE A 325 5.59 -18.83 15.02
N ASP A 326 6.17 -17.67 14.79
CA ASP A 326 6.31 -16.63 15.81
C ASP A 326 4.94 -16.21 16.40
N VAL A 327 3.96 -15.88 15.53
CA VAL A 327 2.65 -15.40 16.00
C VAL A 327 1.76 -16.48 16.61
N TRP A 328 1.92 -17.76 16.20
CA TRP A 328 1.05 -18.85 16.66
C TRP A 328 1.63 -19.62 17.85
N THR A 329 2.94 -19.76 17.96
CA THR A 329 3.57 -20.49 19.09
C THR A 329 3.84 -19.61 20.30
N GLY A 330 3.83 -18.27 20.11
CA GLY A 330 4.21 -17.32 21.13
C GLY A 330 5.72 -17.34 21.46
N GLN A 331 6.51 -18.06 20.66
CA GLN A 331 7.97 -17.97 20.75
C GLN A 331 8.34 -16.58 20.22
N LYS A 332 8.84 -15.71 21.08
CA LYS A 332 9.26 -14.35 20.72
C LYS A 332 10.56 -14.35 19.91
N LEU A 333 10.58 -15.11 18.80
CA LEU A 333 11.70 -15.11 17.84
C LEU A 333 11.90 -13.72 17.27
N ILE A 334 10.77 -13.02 17.02
CA ILE A 334 10.74 -11.66 16.55
C ILE A 334 9.89 -10.87 17.55
N PRO A 335 10.46 -9.90 18.24
CA PRO A 335 9.73 -9.11 19.25
C PRO A 335 8.83 -8.05 18.56
N PHE A 336 7.81 -8.53 17.81
CA PHE A 336 6.92 -7.65 17.01
C PHE A 336 6.29 -6.55 17.84
N ASP A 337 5.80 -6.84 19.05
CA ASP A 337 5.12 -5.86 19.88
C ASP A 337 6.07 -4.75 20.30
N SER A 338 7.26 -5.10 20.84
CA SER A 338 8.23 -4.10 21.26
C SER A 338 8.86 -3.34 20.10
N LEU A 339 9.18 -4.01 18.97
CA LEU A 339 9.74 -3.36 17.78
C LEU A 339 8.70 -2.44 17.11
N ARG A 340 7.45 -2.91 17.00
CA ARG A 340 6.35 -2.10 16.47
C ARG A 340 6.06 -0.90 17.36
N ASP A 341 5.93 -1.13 18.66
CA ASP A 341 5.63 -0.08 19.62
C ASP A 341 6.71 1.00 19.62
N MET A 342 7.98 0.62 19.49
CA MET A 342 9.08 1.57 19.38
C MET A 342 9.11 2.29 18.03
N ALA A 343 8.74 1.61 16.93
CA ALA A 343 8.65 2.23 15.61
C ALA A 343 7.55 3.31 15.55
N TYR A 344 6.43 3.11 16.23
CA TYR A 344 5.36 4.13 16.35
C TYR A 344 5.68 5.26 17.31
N ALA A 345 6.51 4.98 18.31
CA ALA A 345 6.81 5.86 19.42
C ALA A 345 7.83 6.94 19.10
N GLN A 346 8.77 6.68 18.21
CA GLN A 346 9.85 7.60 17.89
C GLN A 346 9.65 8.24 16.51
N GLU A 347 10.10 9.51 16.42
CA GLU A 347 10.22 10.10 15.07
C GLU A 347 11.20 9.26 14.24
N PRO A 348 10.87 8.98 12.95
CA PRO A 348 11.71 8.12 12.10
C PRO A 348 13.18 8.54 12.04
N LYS A 349 13.48 9.83 12.26
CA LYS A 349 14.84 10.38 12.28
C LYS A 349 15.65 10.00 13.52
N LYS A 350 15.00 9.67 14.64
CA LYS A 350 15.65 9.33 15.91
C LYS A 350 15.65 7.84 16.20
N PHE A 351 14.93 7.06 15.40
CA PHE A 351 14.81 5.63 15.59
C PHE A 351 16.05 4.89 15.07
N ASN A 352 16.87 4.42 15.99
CA ASN A 352 18.00 3.57 15.65
C ASN A 352 17.68 2.12 16.02
N PHE A 353 17.11 1.38 15.04
CA PHE A 353 16.89 -0.07 15.16
C PHE A 353 18.17 -0.81 15.58
N GLY A 354 19.35 -0.27 15.21
CA GLY A 354 20.63 -0.82 15.58
C GLY A 354 20.81 -0.93 17.07
N LYS A 355 20.59 0.16 17.82
CA LYS A 355 20.78 0.19 19.27
C LYS A 355 19.92 -0.81 20.05
N MET A 356 18.76 -1.16 19.52
CA MET A 356 17.84 -2.08 20.17
C MET A 356 18.22 -3.54 19.97
N LEU A 357 18.86 -3.82 18.84
CA LEU A 357 19.31 -5.15 18.44
C LEU A 357 20.85 -5.24 18.49
N ASP A 358 21.52 -4.36 19.23
CA ASP A 358 22.99 -4.32 19.31
C ASP A 358 23.59 -5.60 19.93
N ASN A 359 22.80 -6.30 20.74
CA ASN A 359 23.22 -7.60 21.33
C ASN A 359 22.99 -8.78 20.38
N ASP A 360 22.25 -8.58 19.27
CA ASP A 360 21.98 -9.63 18.30
C ASP A 360 23.15 -9.76 17.30
N GLY A 361 23.50 -10.95 16.91
CA GLY A 361 24.43 -11.19 15.80
C GLY A 361 23.94 -10.54 14.50
N PHE A 362 24.86 -10.15 13.61
CA PHE A 362 24.53 -9.48 12.35
C PHE A 362 23.42 -10.19 11.55
N LEU A 363 23.48 -11.51 11.44
CA LEU A 363 22.48 -12.30 10.69
C LEU A 363 21.12 -12.28 11.37
N GLU A 364 21.08 -12.52 12.68
CA GLU A 364 19.87 -12.56 13.50
C GLU A 364 19.13 -11.21 13.44
N ARG A 365 19.85 -10.12 13.65
CA ARG A 365 19.32 -8.76 13.55
C ARG A 365 18.68 -8.49 12.19
N ASN A 366 19.34 -8.86 11.08
CA ASN A 366 18.79 -8.61 9.75
C ASN A 366 17.56 -9.47 9.47
N ILE A 367 17.51 -10.73 9.93
CA ILE A 367 16.32 -11.58 9.82
C ILE A 367 15.14 -10.96 10.59
N LYS A 368 15.36 -10.48 11.81
CA LYS A 368 14.32 -9.80 12.62
C LYS A 368 13.77 -8.58 11.93
N LEU A 369 14.64 -7.69 11.43
CA LEU A 369 14.22 -6.47 10.72
C LEU A 369 13.48 -6.79 9.41
N TYR A 370 13.98 -7.73 8.65
CA TYR A 370 13.35 -8.16 7.40
C TYR A 370 11.97 -8.77 7.63
N SER A 371 11.84 -9.60 8.65
CA SER A 371 10.56 -10.18 9.06
C SER A 371 9.57 -9.13 9.55
N LEU A 372 10.04 -8.11 10.29
CA LEU A 372 9.23 -6.99 10.74
C LEU A 372 8.64 -6.20 9.58
N GLU A 373 9.42 -5.94 8.52
CA GLU A 373 8.92 -5.24 7.32
C GLU A 373 7.92 -6.07 6.51
N ALA A 374 8.08 -7.39 6.46
CA ALA A 374 7.16 -8.29 5.77
C ALA A 374 5.85 -8.54 6.53
N TYR A 375 5.87 -8.45 7.86
CA TYR A 375 4.76 -8.78 8.77
C TYR A 375 3.44 -8.07 8.42
N PRO A 376 3.37 -6.73 8.28
CA PRO A 376 2.11 -6.05 7.98
C PRO A 376 1.54 -6.45 6.62
N PHE A 377 2.40 -6.69 5.64
CA PHE A 377 1.99 -7.10 4.31
C PHE A 377 1.40 -8.51 4.31
N ILE A 378 2.11 -9.49 4.87
CA ILE A 378 1.69 -10.91 4.86
C ILE A 378 0.34 -11.07 5.58
N PHE A 379 0.18 -10.44 6.74
CA PHE A 379 -1.05 -10.54 7.52
C PHE A 379 -2.16 -9.56 7.09
N SER A 380 -1.95 -8.77 6.05
CA SER A 380 -3.01 -8.01 5.35
C SER A 380 -3.58 -8.74 4.13
N LEU A 381 -3.00 -9.87 3.73
CA LEU A 381 -3.52 -10.66 2.61
C LEU A 381 -4.79 -11.41 2.99
N ALA A 382 -5.81 -11.36 2.14
CA ALA A 382 -7.01 -12.16 2.32
C ALA A 382 -6.67 -13.66 2.31
N PRO A 383 -7.30 -14.50 3.17
CA PRO A 383 -6.96 -15.93 3.31
C PRO A 383 -6.95 -16.70 2.00
N LEU A 384 -7.94 -16.46 1.15
CA LEU A 384 -8.00 -17.12 -0.16
C LEU A 384 -6.80 -16.77 -1.04
N SER A 385 -6.44 -15.49 -1.12
CA SER A 385 -5.26 -15.04 -1.87
C SER A 385 -3.98 -15.66 -1.31
N PHE A 386 -3.83 -15.65 0.01
CA PHE A 386 -2.69 -16.27 0.68
C PHE A 386 -2.56 -17.77 0.36
N LEU A 387 -3.64 -18.55 0.52
CA LEU A 387 -3.64 -19.99 0.27
C LEU A 387 -3.34 -20.32 -1.19
N LEU A 388 -3.92 -19.56 -2.14
CA LEU A 388 -3.63 -19.75 -3.57
C LEU A 388 -2.16 -19.48 -3.90
N ILE A 389 -1.57 -18.43 -3.34
CA ILE A 389 -0.16 -18.10 -3.54
C ILE A 389 0.73 -19.19 -2.94
N MET A 390 0.42 -19.68 -1.73
CA MET A 390 1.16 -20.77 -1.10
C MET A 390 1.05 -22.06 -1.88
N PHE A 391 -0.11 -22.36 -2.48
CA PHE A 391 -0.27 -23.48 -3.42
C PHE A 391 0.69 -23.31 -4.62
N LEU A 392 0.75 -22.13 -5.23
CA LEU A 392 1.62 -21.89 -6.38
C LEU A 392 3.11 -22.00 -6.02
N VAL A 393 3.50 -21.44 -4.88
CA VAL A 393 4.86 -21.55 -4.32
C VAL A 393 5.21 -23.01 -4.06
N GLY A 394 4.36 -23.78 -3.37
CA GLY A 394 4.56 -25.20 -3.12
C GLY A 394 4.65 -26.01 -4.42
N LYS A 395 3.75 -25.72 -5.39
CA LYS A 395 3.83 -26.37 -6.70
C LYS A 395 5.15 -26.07 -7.42
N ALA A 396 5.68 -24.84 -7.31
CA ALA A 396 6.96 -24.48 -7.91
C ALA A 396 8.17 -25.17 -7.25
N ILE A 397 8.09 -25.44 -5.94
CA ILE A 397 9.15 -26.16 -5.19
C ILE A 397 9.14 -27.65 -5.52
N PHE A 398 7.98 -28.28 -5.50
CA PHE A 398 7.87 -29.74 -5.58
C PHE A 398 7.56 -30.28 -6.98
N LYS A 399 7.03 -29.42 -7.87
CA LYS A 399 6.64 -29.80 -9.23
C LYS A 399 7.05 -28.72 -10.21
N LYS A 400 7.21 -29.09 -11.48
CA LYS A 400 7.48 -28.12 -12.55
C LYS A 400 6.20 -27.35 -12.87
N ILE A 401 6.28 -26.01 -12.93
CA ILE A 401 5.22 -25.13 -13.38
C ILE A 401 5.51 -24.60 -14.80
N LYS A 402 4.47 -24.16 -15.51
CA LYS A 402 4.58 -23.60 -16.86
C LYS A 402 5.40 -22.29 -16.89
N ASN A 403 5.91 -21.95 -18.08
CA ASN A 403 6.77 -20.77 -18.24
C ASN A 403 6.07 -19.45 -17.84
N ARG A 404 4.82 -19.21 -18.30
CA ARG A 404 4.09 -17.95 -17.99
C ARG A 404 3.87 -17.75 -16.49
N PRO A 405 3.31 -18.71 -15.72
CA PRO A 405 3.26 -18.61 -14.25
C PRO A 405 4.63 -18.46 -13.60
N SER A 406 5.67 -19.14 -14.12
CA SER A 406 7.05 -19.02 -13.59
C SER A 406 7.60 -17.61 -13.72
N ILE A 407 7.33 -16.93 -14.87
CA ILE A 407 7.73 -15.55 -15.11
C ILE A 407 7.13 -14.61 -14.08
N VAL A 408 5.82 -14.72 -13.86
CA VAL A 408 5.12 -13.83 -12.90
C VAL A 408 5.55 -14.14 -11.46
N LEU A 409 5.56 -15.41 -11.08
CA LEU A 409 5.95 -15.86 -9.75
C LEU A 409 7.37 -15.41 -9.40
N PHE A 410 8.34 -15.68 -10.27
CA PHE A 410 9.72 -15.23 -10.11
C PHE A 410 9.79 -13.71 -9.93
N SER A 411 9.19 -12.95 -10.84
CA SER A 411 9.29 -11.49 -10.83
C SER A 411 8.65 -10.88 -9.58
N VAL A 412 7.45 -11.32 -9.21
CA VAL A 412 6.72 -10.77 -8.07
C VAL A 412 7.38 -11.15 -6.74
N LEU A 413 7.80 -12.42 -6.57
CA LEU A 413 8.47 -12.83 -5.33
C LEU A 413 9.86 -12.19 -5.19
N THR A 414 10.67 -12.18 -6.25
CA THR A 414 11.98 -11.50 -6.22
C THR A 414 11.80 -10.01 -5.92
N PHE A 415 10.83 -9.36 -6.56
CA PHE A 415 10.53 -7.96 -6.29
C PHE A 415 10.13 -7.74 -4.83
N SER A 416 9.26 -8.59 -4.25
CA SER A 416 8.86 -8.43 -2.86
C SER A 416 10.02 -8.61 -1.88
N LEU A 417 10.91 -9.58 -2.14
CA LEU A 417 12.11 -9.78 -1.33
C LEU A 417 13.06 -8.57 -1.41
N ILE A 418 13.29 -8.02 -2.61
CA ILE A 418 14.08 -6.80 -2.80
C ILE A 418 13.39 -5.62 -2.12
N TYR A 419 12.06 -5.51 -2.23
CA TYR A 419 11.27 -4.44 -1.62
C TYR A 419 11.47 -4.39 -0.10
N PHE A 420 11.33 -5.51 0.60
CA PHE A 420 11.54 -5.58 2.04
C PHE A 420 13.02 -5.29 2.42
N LEU A 421 13.98 -5.73 1.63
CA LEU A 421 15.38 -5.40 1.84
C LEU A 421 15.61 -3.89 1.73
N MET A 422 15.01 -3.24 0.74
CA MET A 422 15.11 -1.79 0.55
C MET A 422 14.44 -1.01 1.68
N THR A 423 13.26 -1.44 2.17
CA THR A 423 12.59 -0.77 3.29
C THR A 423 13.41 -0.86 4.58
N VAL A 424 14.05 -1.99 4.85
CA VAL A 424 15.02 -2.14 5.95
C VAL A 424 16.22 -1.19 5.76
N ALA A 425 16.81 -1.15 4.56
CA ALA A 425 17.99 -0.33 4.27
C ALA A 425 17.72 1.18 4.44
N VAL A 426 16.54 1.66 4.01
CA VAL A 426 16.14 3.07 4.16
C VAL A 426 15.41 3.37 5.48
N ARG A 427 15.32 2.38 6.37
CA ARG A 427 14.70 2.50 7.70
C ARG A 427 13.26 3.04 7.65
N VAL A 428 12.46 2.49 6.77
CA VAL A 428 11.01 2.77 6.73
C VAL A 428 10.35 2.02 7.87
N VAL A 429 9.34 2.63 8.49
CA VAL A 429 8.53 1.96 9.52
C VAL A 429 7.61 0.93 8.86
N ALA A 430 7.64 -0.30 9.34
CA ALA A 430 6.75 -1.37 8.88
C ALA A 430 5.27 -0.95 9.01
N ASN A 431 4.57 -0.83 7.88
CA ASN A 431 3.18 -0.41 7.83
C ASN A 431 2.52 -0.90 6.53
N VAL A 432 1.27 -1.33 6.61
CA VAL A 432 0.46 -1.76 5.46
C VAL A 432 0.44 -0.71 4.34
N ARG A 433 0.41 0.57 4.69
CA ARG A 433 0.43 1.69 3.74
C ARG A 433 1.64 1.67 2.79
N TYR A 434 2.78 1.20 3.26
CA TYR A 434 4.00 1.18 2.45
C TYR A 434 4.11 -0.07 1.57
N SER A 435 3.22 -1.04 1.69
CA SER A 435 3.21 -2.26 0.87
C SER A 435 2.11 -2.30 -0.21
N LEU A 436 1.47 -1.18 -0.53
CA LEU A 436 0.34 -1.13 -1.47
C LEU A 436 0.69 -1.62 -2.89
N ILE A 437 1.94 -1.39 -3.33
CA ILE A 437 2.42 -1.95 -4.61
C ILE A 437 2.37 -3.48 -4.58
N LEU A 438 2.70 -4.09 -3.44
CA LEU A 438 2.64 -5.54 -3.28
C LEU A 438 1.18 -6.03 -3.24
N GLN A 439 0.23 -5.25 -2.72
CA GLN A 439 -1.17 -5.66 -2.61
C GLN A 439 -1.79 -5.99 -3.98
N PHE A 440 -1.66 -5.12 -4.97
CA PHE A 440 -2.21 -5.41 -6.31
C PHE A 440 -1.40 -6.50 -7.05
N LEU A 441 -0.08 -6.58 -6.83
CA LEU A 441 0.76 -7.62 -7.42
C LEU A 441 0.41 -9.01 -6.88
N PHE A 442 0.18 -9.13 -5.58
CA PHE A 442 -0.21 -10.41 -4.96
C PHE A 442 -1.67 -10.77 -5.26
N SER A 443 -2.55 -9.79 -5.40
CA SER A 443 -3.90 -10.01 -5.95
C SER A 443 -3.85 -10.59 -7.36
N PHE A 444 -2.98 -10.07 -8.22
CA PHE A 444 -2.74 -10.62 -9.54
C PHE A 444 -2.08 -12.02 -9.49
N LEU A 445 -1.10 -12.23 -8.60
CA LEU A 445 -0.47 -13.53 -8.41
C LEU A 445 -1.45 -14.59 -7.92
N ALA A 446 -2.42 -14.22 -7.06
CA ALA A 446 -3.50 -15.11 -6.63
C ALA A 446 -4.37 -15.58 -7.80
N ALA A 447 -4.64 -14.71 -8.78
CA ALA A 447 -5.37 -15.09 -10.00
C ALA A 447 -4.57 -16.07 -10.87
N ILE A 448 -3.27 -15.86 -11.02
CA ILE A 448 -2.38 -16.82 -11.69
C ILE A 448 -2.40 -18.18 -10.96
N ALA A 449 -2.32 -18.15 -9.62
CA ALA A 449 -2.36 -19.34 -8.79
C ALA A 449 -3.69 -20.10 -8.91
N LEU A 450 -4.81 -19.39 -8.96
CA LEU A 450 -6.13 -19.99 -9.19
C LEU A 450 -6.22 -20.67 -10.55
N MET A 451 -5.76 -20.02 -11.61
CA MET A 451 -5.73 -20.62 -12.94
C MET A 451 -4.85 -21.90 -12.98
N GLU A 452 -3.70 -21.88 -12.31
CA GLU A 452 -2.83 -23.05 -12.16
C GLU A 452 -3.45 -24.16 -11.32
N LEU A 453 -4.21 -23.82 -10.29
CA LEU A 453 -4.97 -24.78 -9.47
C LEU A 453 -6.04 -25.48 -10.31
N LEU A 454 -6.86 -24.70 -11.01
CA LEU A 454 -7.92 -25.23 -11.88
C LEU A 454 -7.37 -26.11 -12.98
N GLU A 455 -6.22 -25.74 -13.55
CA GLU A 455 -5.53 -26.58 -14.53
C GLU A 455 -5.04 -27.89 -13.92
N SER A 456 -4.46 -27.85 -12.72
CA SER A 456 -3.95 -29.03 -12.02
C SER A 456 -5.06 -30.01 -11.67
N LEU A 457 -6.25 -29.51 -11.35
CA LEU A 457 -7.45 -30.29 -11.05
C LEU A 457 -8.26 -30.66 -12.32
N LYS A 458 -7.78 -30.28 -13.52
CA LYS A 458 -8.47 -30.47 -14.80
C LYS A 458 -9.86 -29.80 -14.87
N LEU A 459 -10.06 -28.74 -14.09
CA LEU A 459 -11.33 -28.00 -13.97
C LEU A 459 -11.36 -26.79 -14.92
N LYS A 460 -11.13 -27.01 -16.22
CA LYS A 460 -11.09 -25.94 -17.24
C LYS A 460 -12.41 -25.73 -17.97
N GLU A 461 -13.42 -26.56 -17.73
CA GLU A 461 -14.73 -26.36 -18.33
C GLU A 461 -15.37 -25.05 -17.85
N LYS A 462 -16.18 -24.44 -18.71
CA LYS A 462 -16.84 -23.15 -18.43
C LYS A 462 -17.62 -23.16 -17.10
N LYS A 463 -18.31 -24.26 -16.78
CA LYS A 463 -19.05 -24.40 -15.52
C LYS A 463 -18.15 -24.25 -14.29
N HIS A 464 -16.94 -24.82 -14.34
CA HIS A 464 -15.98 -24.74 -13.23
C HIS A 464 -15.41 -23.33 -13.08
N LEU A 465 -15.11 -22.64 -14.21
CA LEU A 465 -14.65 -21.25 -14.20
C LEU A 465 -15.71 -20.31 -13.64
N ILE A 466 -16.99 -20.49 -14.00
CA ILE A 466 -18.12 -19.74 -13.46
C ILE A 466 -18.28 -20.00 -11.96
N LEU A 467 -18.23 -21.26 -11.53
CA LEU A 467 -18.33 -21.62 -10.12
C LEU A 467 -17.16 -21.03 -9.32
N SER A 468 -15.94 -21.04 -9.89
CA SER A 468 -14.77 -20.43 -9.28
C SER A 468 -14.91 -18.91 -9.17
N ALA A 469 -15.49 -18.24 -10.17
CA ALA A 469 -15.75 -16.80 -10.11
C ALA A 469 -16.76 -16.47 -9.00
N PHE A 470 -17.83 -17.26 -8.88
CA PHE A 470 -18.78 -17.12 -7.78
C PHE A 470 -18.13 -17.33 -6.41
N PHE A 471 -17.30 -18.37 -6.26
CA PHE A 471 -16.60 -18.67 -5.03
C PHE A 471 -15.62 -17.56 -4.62
N VAL A 472 -14.78 -17.09 -5.58
CA VAL A 472 -13.86 -15.98 -5.35
C VAL A 472 -14.62 -14.73 -4.92
N PHE A 473 -15.72 -14.43 -5.63
CA PHE A 473 -16.56 -13.28 -5.28
C PHE A 473 -17.11 -13.42 -3.86
N ALA A 474 -17.75 -14.53 -3.54
CA ALA A 474 -18.40 -14.73 -2.25
C ALA A 474 -17.42 -14.64 -1.07
N VAL A 475 -16.25 -15.30 -1.17
CA VAL A 475 -15.23 -15.31 -0.11
C VAL A 475 -14.60 -13.91 0.05
N SER A 476 -14.28 -13.25 -1.05
CA SER A 476 -13.69 -11.90 -0.98
C SER A 476 -14.70 -10.85 -0.50
N PHE A 477 -15.96 -10.96 -0.93
CA PHE A 477 -17.06 -10.12 -0.45
C PHE A 477 -17.29 -10.30 1.06
N TYR A 478 -17.26 -11.54 1.55
CA TYR A 478 -17.35 -11.81 2.98
C TYR A 478 -16.23 -11.14 3.78
N SER A 479 -15.00 -11.17 3.27
CA SER A 479 -13.85 -10.48 3.90
C SER A 479 -14.08 -8.98 4.01
N LEU A 480 -14.67 -8.35 2.97
CA LEU A 480 -15.05 -6.93 3.00
C LEU A 480 -16.19 -6.65 3.98
N TRP A 481 -17.21 -7.51 3.94
CA TRP A 481 -18.39 -7.36 4.81
C TRP A 481 -18.03 -7.45 6.28
N SER A 482 -17.12 -8.34 6.65
CA SER A 482 -16.73 -8.60 8.04
C SER A 482 -15.96 -7.44 8.67
N ILE A 483 -15.17 -6.66 7.88
CA ILE A 483 -14.36 -5.54 8.40
C ILE A 483 -15.01 -4.17 8.21
N ARG A 484 -16.16 -4.09 7.54
CA ARG A 484 -16.85 -2.81 7.30
C ARG A 484 -17.10 -2.05 8.59
N PRO A 485 -16.95 -0.73 8.61
CA PRO A 485 -16.50 0.14 7.52
C PRO A 485 -14.98 0.37 7.47
N PHE A 486 -14.19 -0.36 8.22
CA PHE A 486 -12.77 -0.10 8.52
C PHE A 486 -11.82 -0.85 7.57
N TYR A 487 -12.05 -0.75 6.24
CA TYR A 487 -11.35 -1.57 5.23
C TYR A 487 -9.84 -1.46 5.30
N PHE A 488 -9.28 -0.27 5.53
CA PHE A 488 -7.84 -0.09 5.65
C PHE A 488 -7.24 -0.73 6.91
N SER A 489 -8.07 -1.03 7.89
CA SER A 489 -7.69 -1.74 9.12
C SER A 489 -7.89 -3.27 9.00
N TYR A 490 -8.10 -3.78 7.79
CA TYR A 490 -8.25 -5.21 7.57
C TYR A 490 -7.00 -5.99 7.99
N GLU A 491 -7.22 -7.03 8.75
CA GLU A 491 -6.20 -7.97 9.21
C GLU A 491 -6.68 -9.40 8.97
N SER A 492 -5.83 -10.19 8.35
CA SER A 492 -6.15 -11.58 8.00
C SER A 492 -6.48 -12.41 9.25
N PRO A 493 -7.48 -13.30 9.20
CA PRO A 493 -7.71 -14.31 10.25
C PRO A 493 -6.52 -15.24 10.50
N LEU A 494 -5.53 -15.26 9.60
CA LEU A 494 -4.26 -15.98 9.82
C LEU A 494 -3.42 -15.35 10.95
N LEU A 495 -3.67 -14.12 11.32
CA LEU A 495 -3.06 -13.45 12.46
C LEU A 495 -3.95 -13.66 13.71
N PRO A 496 -3.41 -14.21 14.82
CA PRO A 496 -4.18 -14.33 16.07
C PRO A 496 -4.73 -12.97 16.55
N LYS A 497 -5.92 -12.96 17.16
CA LYS A 497 -6.63 -11.71 17.55
C LYS A 497 -5.87 -10.83 18.54
N LYS A 498 -4.93 -11.38 19.30
CA LYS A 498 -4.06 -10.64 20.23
C LYS A 498 -3.02 -9.76 19.55
N PHE A 499 -2.75 -9.96 18.25
CA PHE A 499 -1.81 -9.14 17.49
C PHE A 499 -2.56 -8.18 16.55
N THR A 500 -1.91 -7.10 16.16
CA THR A 500 -2.39 -6.16 15.14
C THR A 500 -1.25 -5.72 14.21
N ILE A 501 -1.56 -5.51 12.94
CA ILE A 501 -0.62 -4.96 11.94
C ILE A 501 -0.86 -3.48 11.68
N ASN A 502 -2.02 -2.99 12.08
CA ASN A 502 -2.43 -1.62 11.78
C ASN A 502 -2.94 -0.95 13.06
N SER A 503 -2.58 0.30 13.25
CA SER A 503 -3.17 1.11 14.29
C SER A 503 -4.27 1.97 13.69
N THR A 504 -5.29 2.30 14.48
CA THR A 504 -6.39 3.19 14.07
C THR A 504 -5.87 4.47 13.43
N TRP A 505 -5.86 4.54 12.12
CA TRP A 505 -5.48 5.74 11.38
C TRP A 505 -6.74 6.56 11.05
N GLY A 506 -7.40 7.07 12.10
CA GLY A 506 -8.67 7.78 12.04
C GLY A 506 -9.92 6.91 12.16
N SER A 507 -9.80 5.59 12.07
CA SER A 507 -10.92 4.66 12.24
C SER A 507 -11.43 4.63 13.68
N GLY A 508 -12.76 4.56 13.88
CA GLY A 508 -13.40 4.46 15.20
C GLY A 508 -13.64 5.80 15.92
N PHE A 509 -13.03 6.89 15.46
CA PHE A 509 -13.20 8.20 16.10
C PHE A 509 -14.52 8.89 15.74
N TYR A 510 -15.06 8.63 14.54
CA TYR A 510 -16.39 9.09 14.19
C TYR A 510 -17.44 8.44 15.08
N GLU A 511 -17.36 7.13 15.28
CA GLU A 511 -18.25 6.35 16.14
C GLU A 511 -18.17 6.83 17.59
N ALA A 512 -16.97 7.09 18.09
CA ALA A 512 -16.75 7.67 19.41
C ALA A 512 -17.39 9.06 19.52
N ALA A 513 -17.24 9.90 18.50
CA ALA A 513 -17.89 11.22 18.47
C ALA A 513 -19.42 11.10 18.45
N GLN A 514 -20.00 10.14 17.68
CA GLN A 514 -21.45 9.92 17.66
C GLN A 514 -21.98 9.49 19.02
N TYR A 515 -21.26 8.60 19.71
CA TYR A 515 -21.60 8.22 21.09
C TYR A 515 -21.64 9.42 22.02
N LEU A 516 -20.61 10.28 22.01
CA LEU A 516 -20.57 11.49 22.84
C LEU A 516 -21.64 12.52 22.45
N ASN A 517 -21.93 12.65 21.15
CA ASN A 517 -22.97 13.54 20.65
C ASN A 517 -24.38 13.08 21.02
N SER A 518 -24.56 11.82 21.41
CA SER A 518 -25.85 11.28 21.92
C SER A 518 -26.08 11.56 23.40
N LYS A 519 -25.08 12.08 24.12
CA LYS A 519 -25.21 12.45 25.52
C LYS A 519 -26.06 13.72 25.71
N PRO A 520 -26.63 13.93 26.88
CA PRO A 520 -27.32 15.19 27.20
C PRO A 520 -26.36 16.40 27.10
N ASN A 521 -26.81 17.47 26.43
CA ASN A 521 -26.06 18.72 26.22
C ASN A 521 -24.61 18.52 25.68
N PRO A 522 -24.44 17.81 24.55
CA PRO A 522 -23.11 17.42 24.06
C PRO A 522 -22.23 18.61 23.72
N GLU A 523 -22.80 19.77 23.40
CA GLU A 523 -22.09 21.04 23.13
C GLU A 523 -21.39 21.62 24.38
N LYS A 524 -21.79 21.23 25.59
CA LYS A 524 -21.14 21.64 26.84
C LYS A 524 -20.00 20.73 27.24
N LEU A 525 -19.96 19.53 26.69
CA LEU A 525 -18.93 18.54 27.02
C LEU A 525 -17.54 19.00 26.55
N VAL A 526 -16.57 18.74 27.39
CA VAL A 526 -15.15 18.96 27.11
C VAL A 526 -14.46 17.60 27.01
N ILE A 527 -13.88 17.29 25.86
CA ILE A 527 -13.15 16.04 25.68
C ILE A 527 -11.66 16.30 25.48
N TYR A 528 -10.87 15.39 26.00
CA TYR A 528 -9.47 15.26 25.67
C TYR A 528 -9.26 14.05 24.75
N SER A 529 -8.58 14.22 23.61
CA SER A 529 -8.27 13.11 22.72
C SER A 529 -6.79 13.04 22.38
N ASN A 530 -6.23 11.83 22.41
CA ASN A 530 -4.88 11.57 21.90
C ASN A 530 -4.79 11.58 20.35
N SER A 531 -5.91 11.85 19.66
CA SER A 531 -5.98 12.07 18.23
C SER A 531 -6.96 13.19 17.90
N ALA A 532 -6.50 14.22 17.22
CA ALA A 532 -7.35 15.34 16.77
C ALA A 532 -8.41 14.92 15.71
N THR A 533 -8.39 13.68 15.23
CA THR A 533 -9.29 13.19 14.17
C THR A 533 -10.74 13.06 14.60
N ILE A 534 -11.04 13.07 15.91
CA ILE A 534 -12.40 13.11 16.45
C ILE A 534 -13.01 14.51 16.40
N CYS A 535 -12.17 15.54 16.56
CA CYS A 535 -12.63 16.92 16.78
C CYS A 535 -13.58 17.47 15.68
N PRO A 536 -13.40 17.16 14.39
CA PRO A 536 -14.32 17.61 13.35
C PRO A 536 -15.73 17.01 13.44
N PHE A 537 -15.91 15.91 14.18
CA PHE A 537 -17.19 15.19 14.31
C PHE A 537 -17.84 15.36 15.69
N PHE A 538 -17.19 16.05 16.62
CA PHE A 538 -17.70 16.25 17.98
C PHE A 538 -18.32 17.64 18.14
N LYS A 539 -19.51 17.72 18.75
CA LYS A 539 -20.25 18.98 18.94
C LYS A 539 -19.70 19.86 20.05
N GLY A 540 -19.06 19.28 21.05
CA GLY A 540 -18.54 20.00 22.21
C GLY A 540 -17.12 20.53 22.02
N LYS A 541 -16.45 20.85 23.13
CA LYS A 541 -15.07 21.36 23.13
C LYS A 541 -14.08 20.19 23.05
N CYS A 542 -13.31 20.15 21.97
CA CYS A 542 -12.25 19.16 21.77
C CYS A 542 -10.89 19.77 22.11
N LEU A 543 -10.17 19.12 23.03
CA LEU A 543 -8.83 19.51 23.45
C LEU A 543 -7.80 18.59 22.77
N ASP A 544 -6.82 19.21 22.10
CA ASP A 544 -5.70 18.50 21.47
C ASP A 544 -4.54 18.37 22.49
N SER A 545 -3.93 17.21 22.54
CA SER A 545 -2.83 16.83 23.45
C SER A 545 -1.67 17.82 23.56
N ARG A 546 -1.53 18.72 22.61
CA ARG A 546 -0.39 19.61 22.49
C ARG A 546 -0.57 20.98 23.15
N LYS A 547 -1.76 21.32 23.64
CA LYS A 547 -2.13 22.69 24.04
C LYS A 547 -2.85 22.79 25.37
N ILE A 548 -2.81 21.77 26.22
CA ILE A 548 -3.60 21.78 27.44
C ILE A 548 -2.73 22.01 28.67
N ASP A 549 -3.12 23.01 29.42
CA ASP A 549 -2.82 23.06 30.87
C ASP A 549 -4.01 22.40 31.59
N PRO A 550 -3.82 21.24 32.21
CA PRO A 550 -4.87 20.50 32.91
C PRO A 550 -5.34 21.21 34.16
N ASN A 551 -4.53 22.09 34.71
CA ASN A 551 -4.91 22.91 35.85
C ASN A 551 -5.92 24.00 35.48
N VAL A 552 -6.05 24.31 34.16
CA VAL A 552 -6.94 25.34 33.63
C VAL A 552 -8.24 24.76 33.08
N VAL A 553 -8.21 23.56 32.47
CA VAL A 553 -9.41 22.95 31.86
C VAL A 553 -9.47 21.46 32.16
N LYS A 554 -10.46 21.05 32.97
CA LYS A 554 -10.75 19.64 33.23
C LYS A 554 -11.62 19.07 32.13
N PRO A 555 -11.26 17.93 31.47
CA PRO A 555 -12.12 17.27 30.51
C PRO A 555 -13.18 16.41 31.20
N ASP A 556 -14.36 16.27 30.61
CA ASP A 556 -15.39 15.32 31.06
C ASP A 556 -15.04 13.89 30.63
N TYR A 557 -14.38 13.75 29.47
CA TYR A 557 -14.01 12.45 28.90
C TYR A 557 -12.61 12.47 28.27
N PHE A 558 -11.94 11.32 28.38
CA PHE A 558 -10.72 10.99 27.64
C PHE A 558 -11.05 10.04 26.50
N ILE A 559 -10.56 10.36 25.28
CA ILE A 559 -10.69 9.51 24.11
C ILE A 559 -9.32 8.95 23.76
N LEU A 560 -9.19 7.65 23.92
CA LEU A 560 -7.91 6.95 23.89
C LEU A 560 -7.88 5.93 22.74
N SER A 561 -6.83 5.94 21.95
CA SER A 561 -6.56 4.93 20.94
C SER A 561 -5.21 4.27 21.20
N LYS A 562 -5.05 3.01 20.78
CA LYS A 562 -3.77 2.30 20.91
C LYS A 562 -2.62 3.06 20.27
N ARG A 563 -2.85 3.65 19.10
CA ARG A 563 -1.83 4.47 18.42
C ARG A 563 -1.42 5.71 19.21
N GLY A 564 -2.38 6.35 19.84
CA GLY A 564 -2.13 7.51 20.70
C GLY A 564 -1.33 7.09 21.93
N GLU A 565 -1.74 6.01 22.60
CA GLU A 565 -1.01 5.41 23.72
C GLU A 565 0.47 5.21 23.39
N LEU A 566 0.76 4.54 22.28
CA LEU A 566 2.14 4.25 21.87
C LEU A 566 2.95 5.53 21.63
N LYS A 567 2.32 6.57 21.07
CA LYS A 567 2.98 7.87 20.87
C LYS A 567 3.25 8.59 22.18
N GLU A 568 2.32 8.54 23.09
CA GLU A 568 2.38 9.25 24.37
C GLU A 568 3.39 8.64 25.32
N LYS A 569 3.38 7.30 25.47
CA LYS A 569 4.36 6.57 26.30
C LYS A 569 5.81 6.94 25.99
N ASN A 570 6.10 7.26 24.73
CA ASN A 570 7.47 7.45 24.25
C ASN A 570 7.86 8.90 24.01
N ARG A 571 6.91 9.85 24.03
CA ARG A 571 7.21 11.27 23.79
C ARG A 571 7.22 12.13 25.04
N PHE A 572 6.83 11.60 26.20
CA PHE A 572 6.64 12.39 27.43
C PHE A 572 5.80 13.67 27.20
N ILE A 573 4.80 13.60 26.28
CA ILE A 573 4.03 14.77 25.84
C ILE A 573 3.12 15.28 26.95
N PHE A 574 2.90 14.49 27.99
CA PHE A 574 2.06 14.78 29.16
C PHE A 574 2.85 15.00 30.46
N THR A 575 3.98 15.66 30.36
CA THR A 575 4.77 15.98 31.56
C THR A 575 4.04 16.87 32.57
N ASN A 576 2.93 17.48 32.17
CA ASN A 576 2.18 18.40 33.02
C ASN A 576 0.90 17.82 33.63
N PHE A 577 0.54 16.56 33.33
CA PHE A 577 -0.60 15.88 33.92
C PHE A 577 -0.08 14.81 34.87
N ASP A 578 0.17 15.22 36.10
CA ASP A 578 0.58 14.28 37.13
C ASP A 578 -0.66 13.80 37.91
N PHE A 579 -1.08 12.57 37.63
CA PHE A 579 -2.10 11.89 38.41
C PHE A 579 -1.42 10.82 39.26
N GLN A 580 -1.33 11.04 40.55
CA GLN A 580 -0.65 10.16 41.50
C GLN A 580 0.84 9.88 41.18
N GLY A 581 1.58 10.88 40.70
CA GLY A 581 3.00 10.72 40.32
C GLY A 581 3.24 10.01 38.98
N LYS A 582 2.21 9.84 38.16
CA LYS A 582 2.31 9.22 36.81
C LYS A 582 1.60 10.07 35.77
N PRO A 583 2.09 10.10 34.52
CA PRO A 583 1.37 10.77 33.45
C PRO A 583 -0.08 10.28 33.39
N ALA A 584 -1.06 11.17 33.26
CA ALA A 584 -2.48 10.82 33.25
C ALA A 584 -2.79 9.79 32.14
N SER A 585 -2.14 9.91 30.99
CA SER A 585 -2.24 8.94 29.90
C SER A 585 -1.87 7.52 30.37
N TRP A 586 -0.78 7.37 31.12
CA TRP A 586 -0.34 6.07 31.62
C TRP A 586 -1.35 5.46 32.60
N TYR A 587 -1.95 6.26 33.47
CA TYR A 587 -2.96 5.81 34.44
C TYR A 587 -4.20 5.28 33.71
N PHE A 588 -4.73 6.02 32.75
CA PHE A 588 -5.94 5.65 32.01
C PHE A 588 -5.73 4.46 31.05
N TYR A 589 -4.54 4.28 30.51
CA TYR A 589 -4.23 3.13 29.64
C TYR A 589 -4.02 1.83 30.40
N ASN A 590 -3.59 1.89 31.64
CA ASN A 590 -3.35 0.70 32.48
C ASN A 590 -4.60 0.25 33.25
N ILE A 591 -5.69 1.01 33.24
CA ILE A 591 -6.98 0.57 33.79
C ILE A 591 -7.67 -0.26 32.73
N GLU A 592 -7.41 -1.56 32.68
CA GLU A 592 -7.79 -2.46 31.59
C GLU A 592 -9.29 -2.47 31.24
N ASN A 593 -10.18 -2.17 32.19
CA ASN A 593 -11.64 -2.29 32.02
C ASN A 593 -12.44 -1.02 32.38
N ASN A 594 -11.80 0.11 32.65
CA ASN A 594 -12.50 1.33 33.05
C ASN A 594 -12.79 2.22 31.83
N TYR A 595 -13.68 1.76 30.94
CA TYR A 595 -14.18 2.59 29.84
C TYR A 595 -15.72 2.58 29.83
N GLU A 596 -16.30 3.72 29.53
CA GLU A 596 -17.75 3.85 29.39
C GLU A 596 -18.24 3.31 28.03
N TRP A 597 -17.40 3.45 27.00
CA TRP A 597 -17.65 2.97 25.65
C TRP A 597 -16.34 2.61 24.95
N ALA A 598 -16.38 1.59 24.11
CA ALA A 598 -15.24 1.23 23.26
C ALA A 598 -15.67 0.61 21.94
N ILE A 599 -14.82 0.79 20.93
CA ILE A 599 -14.89 0.06 19.67
C ILE A 599 -13.57 -0.69 19.46
N PHE A 600 -13.68 -1.98 19.14
CA PHE A 600 -12.55 -2.86 18.83
C PHE A 600 -12.62 -3.21 17.34
N ILE A 601 -11.70 -2.65 16.56
CA ILE A 601 -11.70 -2.78 15.11
C ILE A 601 -11.25 -4.20 14.74
N GLY A 602 -12.10 -4.92 13.98
CA GLY A 602 -11.85 -6.31 13.60
C GLY A 602 -11.87 -7.28 14.78
N ASP A 603 -12.57 -6.96 15.89
CA ASP A 603 -12.61 -7.70 17.16
C ASP A 603 -11.21 -7.92 17.76
N ARG A 604 -10.29 -6.98 17.57
CA ARG A 604 -8.92 -7.06 18.09
C ARG A 604 -8.74 -6.14 19.30
N GLN A 605 -8.34 -6.73 20.42
CA GLN A 605 -8.17 -5.99 21.68
C GLN A 605 -7.13 -4.87 21.57
N GLU A 606 -6.10 -5.06 20.75
CA GLU A 606 -5.01 -4.11 20.54
C GLU A 606 -5.32 -3.04 19.47
N ASN A 607 -6.51 -3.06 18.84
CA ASN A 607 -6.92 -2.08 17.83
C ASN A 607 -8.23 -1.40 18.26
N TYR A 608 -8.12 -0.48 19.22
CA TYR A 608 -9.28 0.12 19.88
C TYR A 608 -9.32 1.64 19.81
N VAL A 609 -10.54 2.18 20.01
CA VAL A 609 -10.83 3.54 20.48
C VAL A 609 -11.72 3.40 21.71
N LYS A 610 -11.29 3.94 22.86
CA LYS A 610 -12.00 3.89 24.15
C LYS A 610 -12.38 5.29 24.60
N ILE A 611 -13.55 5.41 25.23
CA ILE A 611 -14.01 6.61 25.92
C ILE A 611 -14.01 6.32 27.42
N VAL A 612 -13.22 7.07 28.15
CA VAL A 612 -13.09 6.97 29.61
C VAL A 612 -13.65 8.25 30.22
N LYS A 613 -14.60 8.12 31.15
CA LYS A 613 -15.14 9.24 31.90
C LYS A 613 -14.08 9.72 32.90
N PHE A 614 -13.91 11.03 32.99
CA PHE A 614 -13.07 11.60 34.04
C PHE A 614 -13.89 11.62 35.34
N GLU A 615 -13.43 10.88 36.34
CA GLU A 615 -13.96 10.92 37.70
C GLU A 615 -12.84 11.48 38.60
N GLU A 616 -13.19 12.49 39.38
CA GLU A 616 -12.25 13.15 40.33
C GLU A 616 -11.77 12.22 41.45
#